data_5c0726c8978bdd0c105b014e44ad8369
#
_entry.id   5c0726c8978bdd0c105b014e44ad8369
#
_cell.length_a   1.000
_cell.length_b   1.000
_cell.length_c   1.000
_cell.angle_alpha   90.00
_cell.angle_beta   90.00
_cell.angle_gamma   90.00
#
_symmetry.space_group_name_H-M   'P 1'
#
loop_
_entity.id
_entity.type
_entity.pdbx_description
1 polymer ?
#
loop_
_entity_poly.entity_id
_entity_poly.type
_entity_poly.pdbx_seq_one_letter_code
_entity_poly.pdbx_strand_id
1 'polypeptide(L)'
;MPQVLVDANVLLSFFLDRDKVQQAAARELFRKAQTGEVSVVLPQFIVFETIFVLLRIYLYSPSEITTALREAMALRGLTVVDDCPWPPVFEHWSDRRPSVGDAAILALAVTKRYDSVATFDHDLSKRAKSLGVAPYW
;
A
#
# COMPACT_ATOMS: atom_id res chain seq x y z
N MET A 1 11.74 14.38 -2.93
CA MET A 1 11.34 13.64 -1.71
C MET A 1 11.13 12.17 -2.04
N PRO A 2 11.42 11.26 -1.10
CA PRO A 2 11.27 9.82 -1.36
C PRO A 2 9.82 9.44 -1.67
N GLN A 3 9.65 8.58 -2.65
CA GLN A 3 8.36 8.02 -3.03
C GLN A 3 8.18 6.65 -2.37
N VAL A 4 7.15 6.53 -1.55
CA VAL A 4 6.85 5.33 -0.76
C VAL A 4 5.59 4.68 -1.29
N LEU A 5 5.72 3.48 -1.82
CA LEU A 5 4.59 2.69 -2.31
C LEU A 5 3.97 1.94 -1.14
N VAL A 6 2.67 2.08 -0.91
CA VAL A 6 2.00 1.47 0.24
C VAL A 6 1.18 0.25 -0.14
N ASP A 7 1.24 -0.77 0.73
CA ASP A 7 0.46 -1.99 0.65
C ASP A 7 -0.89 -1.83 1.38
N ALA A 8 -1.83 -2.70 1.08
CA ALA A 8 -3.18 -2.64 1.64
C ALA A 8 -3.19 -2.75 3.17
N ASN A 9 -2.31 -3.56 3.78
CA ASN A 9 -2.26 -3.68 5.23
C ASN A 9 -1.88 -2.37 5.93
N VAL A 10 -1.11 -1.51 5.28
CA VAL A 10 -0.76 -0.19 5.81
C VAL A 10 -1.97 0.73 5.78
N LEU A 11 -2.70 0.75 4.65
CA LEU A 11 -3.91 1.56 4.53
C LEU A 11 -5.00 1.05 5.50
N LEU A 12 -5.16 -0.26 5.64
CA LEU A 12 -6.08 -0.85 6.60
C LEU A 12 -5.74 -0.45 8.04
N SER A 13 -4.46 -0.52 8.41
CA SER A 13 -4.02 -0.14 9.76
C SER A 13 -4.16 1.35 10.03
N PHE A 14 -4.13 2.18 8.99
CA PHE A 14 -4.44 3.60 9.14
C PHE A 14 -5.88 3.81 9.64
N PHE A 15 -6.84 3.03 9.11
CA PHE A 15 -8.26 3.13 9.50
C PHE A 15 -8.61 2.33 10.74
N LEU A 16 -8.01 1.14 10.92
CA LEU A 16 -8.46 0.14 11.89
C LEU A 16 -7.51 0.03 13.08
N ASP A 17 -8.09 -0.04 14.27
CA ASP A 17 -7.37 -0.28 15.53
C ASP A 17 -7.20 -1.79 15.78
N ARG A 18 -6.69 -2.52 14.79
CA ARG A 18 -6.45 -3.97 14.91
C ARG A 18 -5.08 -4.30 15.50
N ASP A 19 -4.13 -3.39 15.36
CA ASP A 19 -2.78 -3.46 15.92
C ASP A 19 -2.32 -2.02 16.14
N LYS A 20 -2.17 -1.63 17.40
CA LYS A 20 -1.87 -0.23 17.75
C LYS A 20 -0.49 0.21 17.28
N VAL A 21 0.48 -0.69 17.27
CA VAL A 21 1.83 -0.37 16.79
C VAL A 21 1.82 -0.12 15.28
N GLN A 22 1.15 -0.99 14.54
CA GLN A 22 1.00 -0.81 13.10
C GLN A 22 0.20 0.43 12.76
N GLN A 23 -0.87 0.70 13.49
CA GLN A 23 -1.67 1.91 13.28
C GLN A 23 -0.84 3.17 13.50
N ALA A 24 -0.06 3.21 14.58
CA ALA A 24 0.81 4.34 14.86
C ALA A 24 1.87 4.53 13.75
N ALA A 25 2.45 3.44 13.26
CA ALA A 25 3.42 3.48 12.16
C ALA A 25 2.79 3.98 10.85
N ALA A 26 1.60 3.48 10.52
CA ALA A 26 0.86 3.92 9.33
C ALA A 26 0.50 5.40 9.41
N ARG A 27 -0.01 5.85 10.55
CA ARG A 27 -0.36 7.25 10.76
C ARG A 27 0.85 8.18 10.69
N GLU A 28 1.99 7.73 11.23
CA GLU A 28 3.23 8.49 11.15
C GLU A 28 3.71 8.64 9.69
N LEU A 29 3.62 7.59 8.89
CA LEU A 29 3.93 7.66 7.46
C LEU A 29 3.06 8.71 6.75
N PHE A 30 1.75 8.68 6.96
CA PHE A 30 0.84 9.65 6.35
C PHE A 30 1.08 11.07 6.88
N ARG A 31 1.44 11.21 8.14
CA ARG A 31 1.83 12.50 8.71
C ARG A 31 3.06 13.09 7.99
N LYS A 32 4.06 12.27 7.76
CA LYS A 32 5.27 12.67 7.03
C LYS A 32 4.95 13.07 5.59
N ALA A 33 3.99 12.41 4.98
CA ALA A 33 3.52 12.80 3.64
C ALA A 33 2.91 14.21 3.67
N GLN A 34 2.10 14.50 4.67
CA GLN A 34 1.46 15.81 4.82
C GLN A 34 2.46 16.95 5.03
N THR A 35 3.58 16.66 5.69
CA THR A 35 4.64 17.66 5.91
C THR A 35 5.65 17.77 4.76
N GLY A 36 5.50 16.93 3.72
CA GLY A 36 6.39 16.95 2.57
C GLY A 36 7.70 16.20 2.73
N GLU A 37 7.84 15.42 3.81
CA GLU A 37 9.04 14.62 4.03
C GLU A 37 9.12 13.40 3.10
N VAL A 38 7.95 12.83 2.75
CA VAL A 38 7.83 11.73 1.80
C VAL A 38 6.62 11.97 0.89
N SER A 39 6.58 11.26 -0.23
CA SER A 39 5.40 11.18 -1.09
C SER A 39 4.85 9.76 -0.98
N VAL A 40 3.59 9.63 -0.56
CA VAL A 40 2.92 8.33 -0.47
C VAL A 40 2.23 8.04 -1.80
N VAL A 41 2.56 6.90 -2.39
CA VAL A 41 1.97 6.42 -3.64
C VAL A 41 1.00 5.29 -3.34
N LEU A 42 -0.26 5.49 -3.70
CA LEU A 42 -1.33 4.54 -3.46
C LEU A 42 -1.87 4.01 -4.80
N PRO A 43 -1.55 2.76 -5.17
CA PRO A 43 -2.08 2.19 -6.40
C PRO A 43 -3.58 1.94 -6.31
N GLN A 44 -4.31 2.12 -7.41
CA GLN A 44 -5.74 1.82 -7.46
C GLN A 44 -6.05 0.38 -7.07
N PHE A 45 -5.22 -0.60 -7.46
CA PHE A 45 -5.47 -2.00 -7.09
C PHE A 45 -5.40 -2.21 -5.58
N ILE A 46 -4.63 -1.40 -4.85
CA ILE A 46 -4.59 -1.42 -3.38
C ILE A 46 -5.85 -0.80 -2.79
N VAL A 47 -6.40 0.23 -3.42
CA VAL A 47 -7.69 0.81 -3.00
C VAL A 47 -8.81 -0.24 -3.12
N PHE A 48 -8.88 -0.96 -4.24
CA PHE A 48 -9.85 -2.03 -4.43
C PHE A 48 -9.68 -3.15 -3.41
N GLU A 49 -8.45 -3.60 -3.17
CA GLU A 49 -8.18 -4.63 -2.17
C GLU A 49 -8.63 -4.18 -0.78
N THR A 50 -8.33 -2.94 -0.40
CA THR A 50 -8.75 -2.36 0.88
C THR A 50 -10.27 -2.32 1.00
N ILE A 51 -10.97 -1.91 -0.06
CA ILE A 51 -12.44 -1.89 -0.09
C ILE A 51 -13.00 -3.30 0.14
N PHE A 52 -12.47 -4.30 -0.57
CA PHE A 52 -12.96 -5.68 -0.42
C PHE A 52 -12.75 -6.20 0.99
N VAL A 53 -11.61 -5.92 1.60
CA VAL A 53 -11.34 -6.34 2.98
C VAL A 53 -12.29 -5.65 3.97
N LEU A 54 -12.50 -4.35 3.82
CA LEU A 54 -13.42 -3.61 4.68
C LEU A 54 -14.85 -4.10 4.55
N LEU A 55 -15.31 -4.39 3.32
CA LEU A 55 -16.66 -4.91 3.09
C LEU A 55 -16.84 -6.32 3.62
N ARG A 56 -15.91 -7.22 3.32
CA ARG A 56 -16.11 -8.66 3.50
C ARG A 56 -15.64 -9.18 4.85
N ILE A 57 -14.59 -8.62 5.39
CA ILE A 57 -14.00 -9.08 6.65
C ILE A 57 -14.47 -8.22 7.81
N TYR A 58 -14.43 -6.91 7.65
CA TYR A 58 -14.79 -5.98 8.72
C TYR A 58 -16.25 -5.52 8.65
N LEU A 59 -16.98 -5.88 7.59
CA LEU A 59 -18.41 -5.65 7.43
C LEU A 59 -18.80 -4.17 7.50
N TYR A 60 -17.93 -3.30 7.03
CA TYR A 60 -18.25 -1.88 6.90
C TYR A 60 -19.21 -1.65 5.74
N SER A 61 -20.07 -0.65 5.86
CA SER A 61 -20.98 -0.25 4.79
C SER A 61 -20.23 0.52 3.70
N PRO A 62 -20.73 0.53 2.47
CA PRO A 62 -20.18 1.39 1.42
C PRO A 62 -20.09 2.86 1.83
N SER A 63 -21.06 3.36 2.59
CA SER A 63 -21.05 4.74 3.09
C SER A 63 -19.89 5.02 4.03
N GLU A 64 -19.66 4.10 4.99
CA GLU A 64 -18.54 4.22 5.93
C GLU A 64 -17.19 4.16 5.20
N ILE A 65 -17.07 3.25 4.23
CA ILE A 65 -15.84 3.10 3.43
C ILE A 65 -15.59 4.34 2.59
N THR A 66 -16.64 4.87 1.96
CA THR A 66 -16.54 6.09 1.14
C THR A 66 -16.03 7.25 1.96
N THR A 67 -16.57 7.46 3.15
CA THR A 67 -16.13 8.53 4.05
C THR A 67 -14.65 8.38 4.40
N ALA A 68 -14.25 7.18 4.84
CA ALA A 68 -12.87 6.93 5.25
C ALA A 68 -11.87 7.10 4.10
N LEU A 69 -12.16 6.52 2.93
CA LEU A 69 -11.27 6.60 1.78
C LEU A 69 -11.21 8.00 1.19
N ARG A 70 -12.32 8.72 1.17
CA ARG A 70 -12.34 10.10 0.67
C ARG A 70 -11.45 11.00 1.52
N GLU A 71 -11.49 10.83 2.84
CA GLU A 71 -10.61 11.57 3.75
C GLU A 71 -9.15 11.22 3.55
N ALA A 72 -8.82 9.92 3.43
CA ALA A 72 -7.44 9.48 3.21
C ALA A 72 -6.89 9.99 1.87
N MET A 73 -7.67 9.90 0.81
CA MET A 73 -7.24 10.33 -0.52
C MET A 73 -7.10 11.84 -0.65
N ALA A 74 -7.72 12.60 0.25
CA ALA A 74 -7.60 14.06 0.29
C ALA A 74 -6.36 14.53 1.06
N LEU A 75 -5.63 13.63 1.72
CA LEU A 75 -4.44 13.99 2.47
C LEU A 75 -3.35 14.52 1.53
N ARG A 76 -2.70 15.60 1.96
CA ARG A 76 -1.56 16.14 1.24
C ARG A 76 -0.43 15.11 1.19
N GLY A 77 0.24 15.01 0.05
CA GLY A 77 1.37 14.11 -0.12
C GLY A 77 1.01 12.68 -0.47
N LEU A 78 -0.29 12.38 -0.60
CA LEU A 78 -0.78 11.08 -1.07
C LEU A 78 -1.27 11.21 -2.50
N THR A 79 -0.79 10.34 -3.38
CA THR A 79 -1.17 10.31 -4.79
C THR A 79 -1.67 8.93 -5.16
N VAL A 80 -2.87 8.87 -5.75
CA VAL A 80 -3.41 7.62 -6.29
C VAL A 80 -2.90 7.45 -7.71
N VAL A 81 -2.36 6.27 -8.02
CA VAL A 81 -1.86 5.94 -9.36
C VAL A 81 -2.62 4.74 -9.93
N ASP A 82 -2.79 4.73 -11.24
CA ASP A 82 -3.54 3.68 -11.92
C ASP A 82 -2.67 2.69 -12.72
N ASP A 83 -1.36 2.83 -12.65
CA ASP A 83 -0.44 1.92 -13.30
C ASP A 83 -0.55 0.51 -12.74
N CYS A 84 -0.60 -0.46 -13.63
CA CYS A 84 -0.51 -1.87 -13.26
C CYS A 84 0.21 -2.61 -14.39
N PRO A 85 1.52 -2.85 -14.26
CA PRO A 85 2.32 -3.46 -15.33
C PRO A 85 2.09 -4.98 -15.37
N TRP A 86 1.05 -5.42 -16.07
CA TRP A 86 0.59 -6.81 -16.07
C TRP A 86 1.66 -7.85 -16.42
N PRO A 87 2.51 -7.68 -17.45
CA PRO A 87 3.54 -8.68 -17.71
C PRO A 87 4.45 -8.96 -16.50
N PRO A 88 5.08 -7.96 -15.86
CA PRO A 88 5.82 -8.20 -14.63
C PRO A 88 4.96 -8.74 -13.48
N VAL A 89 3.70 -8.31 -13.36
CA VAL A 89 2.78 -8.84 -12.34
C VAL A 89 2.65 -10.36 -12.50
N PHE A 90 2.41 -10.82 -13.72
CA PHE A 90 2.27 -12.26 -13.97
C PHE A 90 3.56 -13.03 -13.69
N GLU A 91 4.71 -12.46 -14.00
CA GLU A 91 6.00 -13.07 -13.67
C GLU A 91 6.16 -13.29 -12.17
N HIS A 92 5.87 -12.27 -11.37
CA HIS A 92 5.99 -12.36 -9.92
C HIS A 92 4.93 -13.28 -9.31
N TRP A 93 3.75 -13.36 -9.92
CA TRP A 93 2.64 -14.13 -9.38
C TRP A 93 2.74 -15.61 -9.72
N SER A 94 3.16 -15.96 -10.94
CA SER A 94 3.23 -17.35 -11.39
C SER A 94 4.34 -18.14 -10.73
N ASP A 95 5.40 -17.48 -10.31
CA ASP A 95 6.65 -18.12 -9.88
C ASP A 95 6.67 -18.42 -8.38
N ARG A 96 5.80 -17.81 -7.60
CA ARG A 96 5.81 -17.86 -6.15
C ARG A 96 4.38 -17.94 -5.62
N ARG A 97 4.24 -17.90 -4.30
CA ARG A 97 2.94 -17.88 -3.62
C ARG A 97 2.50 -16.50 -3.13
N PRO A 98 2.96 -15.36 -3.66
CA PRO A 98 2.37 -14.10 -3.26
C PRO A 98 0.94 -14.02 -3.75
N SER A 99 0.12 -13.21 -3.09
CA SER A 99 -1.16 -12.82 -3.65
C SER A 99 -0.92 -12.01 -4.94
N VAL A 100 -1.94 -11.89 -5.77
CA VAL A 100 -1.83 -11.04 -6.96
C VAL A 100 -1.55 -9.58 -6.56
N GLY A 101 -2.09 -9.13 -5.42
CA GLY A 101 -1.81 -7.79 -4.89
C GLY A 101 -0.34 -7.59 -4.55
N ASP A 102 0.27 -8.58 -3.89
CA ASP A 102 1.70 -8.54 -3.57
C ASP A 102 2.55 -8.55 -4.84
N ALA A 103 2.20 -9.40 -5.81
CA ALA A 103 2.88 -9.43 -7.10
C ALA A 103 2.78 -8.09 -7.82
N ALA A 104 1.63 -7.44 -7.76
CA ALA A 104 1.41 -6.12 -8.36
C ALA A 104 2.25 -5.03 -7.68
N ILE A 105 2.34 -5.06 -6.35
CA ILE A 105 3.20 -4.14 -5.59
C ILE A 105 4.67 -4.29 -6.03
N LEU A 106 5.16 -5.53 -6.08
CA LEU A 106 6.54 -5.78 -6.48
C LEU A 106 6.82 -5.31 -7.92
N ALA A 107 5.93 -5.65 -8.85
CA ALA A 107 6.05 -5.27 -10.24
C ALA A 107 6.06 -3.75 -10.40
N LEU A 108 5.15 -3.06 -9.73
CA LEU A 108 5.04 -1.60 -9.82
C LEU A 108 6.27 -0.92 -9.20
N ALA A 109 6.71 -1.38 -8.03
CA ALA A 109 7.86 -0.82 -7.34
C ALA A 109 9.12 -0.88 -8.21
N VAL A 110 9.36 -2.02 -8.84
CA VAL A 110 10.52 -2.21 -9.73
C VAL A 110 10.38 -1.39 -11.01
N THR A 111 9.23 -1.44 -11.65
CA THR A 111 9.00 -0.78 -12.95
C THR A 111 9.10 0.74 -12.82
N LYS A 112 8.53 1.30 -11.77
CA LYS A 112 8.53 2.76 -11.54
C LYS A 112 9.71 3.24 -10.70
N ARG A 113 10.52 2.33 -10.20
CA ARG A 113 11.69 2.64 -9.37
C ARG A 113 11.34 3.50 -8.15
N TYR A 114 10.27 3.14 -7.45
CA TYR A 114 9.93 3.82 -6.21
C TYR A 114 11.02 3.57 -5.16
N ASP A 115 11.19 4.53 -4.27
CA ASP A 115 12.28 4.49 -3.29
C ASP A 115 12.11 3.38 -2.26
N SER A 116 10.88 3.12 -1.83
CA SER A 116 10.62 2.07 -0.85
C SER A 116 9.20 1.55 -0.94
N VAL A 117 8.99 0.38 -0.32
CA VAL A 117 7.67 -0.23 -0.13
C VAL A 117 7.37 -0.24 1.36
N ALA A 118 6.24 0.33 1.74
CA ALA A 118 5.72 0.28 3.10
C ALA A 118 4.72 -0.87 3.21
N THR A 119 5.07 -1.87 3.98
CA THR A 119 4.23 -3.03 4.26
C THR A 119 4.56 -3.58 5.64
N PHE A 120 3.56 -4.17 6.30
CA PHE A 120 3.77 -4.91 7.55
C PHE A 120 3.99 -6.40 7.30
N ASP A 121 3.90 -6.84 6.06
CA ASP A 121 4.16 -8.23 5.66
C ASP A 121 5.67 -8.44 5.47
N HIS A 122 6.27 -9.25 6.34
CA HIS A 122 7.72 -9.51 6.30
C HIS A 122 8.15 -10.22 5.02
N ASP A 123 7.33 -11.11 4.49
CA ASP A 123 7.67 -11.83 3.25
C ASP A 123 7.68 -10.89 2.06
N LEU A 124 6.71 -10.00 1.96
CA LEU A 124 6.67 -8.99 0.91
C LEU A 124 7.87 -8.05 1.02
N SER A 125 8.20 -7.62 2.23
CA SER A 125 9.34 -6.77 2.51
C SER A 125 10.66 -7.42 2.05
N LYS A 126 10.85 -8.70 2.38
CA LYS A 126 12.02 -9.46 1.95
C LYS A 126 12.12 -9.57 0.43
N ARG A 127 11.01 -9.83 -0.24
CA ARG A 127 10.97 -9.94 -1.70
C ARG A 127 11.31 -8.61 -2.37
N ALA A 128 10.75 -7.52 -1.88
CA ALA A 128 11.07 -6.18 -2.37
C ALA A 128 12.56 -5.93 -2.26
N LYS A 129 13.14 -6.22 -1.10
CA LYS A 129 14.57 -6.06 -0.85
C LYS A 129 15.41 -6.89 -1.82
N SER A 130 15.02 -8.13 -2.10
CA SER A 130 15.73 -9.00 -3.04
C SER A 130 15.69 -8.48 -4.49
N LEU A 131 14.71 -7.64 -4.82
CA LEU A 131 14.57 -6.99 -6.12
C LEU A 131 15.19 -5.59 -6.15
N GLY A 132 15.88 -5.19 -5.10
CA GLY A 132 16.55 -3.89 -5.04
C GLY A 132 15.65 -2.75 -4.57
N VAL A 133 14.48 -3.06 -4.03
CA VAL A 133 13.56 -2.05 -3.48
C VAL A 133 13.64 -2.07 -1.95
N ALA A 134 13.97 -0.94 -1.35
CA ALA A 134 14.12 -0.85 0.09
C ALA A 134 12.76 -1.00 0.80
N PRO A 135 12.71 -1.72 1.93
CA PRO A 135 11.55 -1.60 2.81
C PRO A 135 11.55 -0.22 3.45
N TYR A 136 10.36 0.31 3.70
CA TYR A 136 10.24 1.62 4.36
C TYR A 136 10.61 1.52 5.86
N TRP A 137 10.20 0.44 6.52
CA TRP A 137 10.56 0.11 7.91
C TRP A 137 11.59 -0.99 7.98
#